data_1bf63282d2cd5294724b1a458c2031e7
#
_entry.id   1bf63282d2cd5294724b1a458c2031e7
#
_cell.length_a   1.000
_cell.length_b   1.000
_cell.length_c   1.000
_cell.angle_alpha   90.00
_cell.angle_beta   90.00
_cell.angle_gamma   90.00
#
_symmetry.space_group_name_H-M   'P 1'
#
loop_
_entity.id
_entity.type
_entity.pdbx_description
1 polymer ?
#
loop_
_entity_poly.entity_id
_entity_poly.type
_entity_poly.pdbx_seq_one_letter_code
_entity_poly.pdbx_strand_id
1 'polypeptide(L)'
;MEAEITPVSGESHHLIFRAIGTERHYLAGFDGNGQVSLKQNDFGIKVLKTADYEWDHGKTYTFKIQCKGSDLTFSINDQVVIGANDTRYSHGMYGFGCHEKGEGKIHRVKIKEIN
;
A
#
# COMPACT_ATOMS: atom_id res chain seq x y z
N MET A 1 -0.50 9.35 -3.58
CA MET A 1 -0.77 8.35 -4.62
C MET A 1 -2.14 7.73 -4.41
N GLU A 2 -2.89 7.62 -5.46
CA GLU A 2 -4.21 7.00 -5.44
C GLU A 2 -4.32 6.05 -6.62
N ALA A 3 -4.86 4.85 -6.40
CA ALA A 3 -5.04 3.87 -7.46
C ALA A 3 -6.28 3.02 -7.22
N GLU A 4 -6.99 2.72 -8.30
CA GLU A 4 -8.09 1.75 -8.28
C GLU A 4 -7.51 0.37 -8.52
N ILE A 5 -7.77 -0.56 -7.63
CA ILE A 5 -7.19 -1.90 -7.63
C ILE A 5 -8.30 -2.93 -7.55
N THR A 6 -8.24 -3.93 -8.44
CA THR A 6 -9.11 -5.10 -8.37
C THR A 6 -8.24 -6.33 -8.09
N PRO A 7 -8.22 -6.86 -6.87
CA PRO A 7 -7.54 -8.12 -6.62
C PRO A 7 -8.27 -9.27 -7.30
N VAL A 8 -7.57 -10.01 -8.14
CA VAL A 8 -8.14 -11.12 -8.90
C VAL A 8 -7.87 -12.44 -8.20
N SER A 9 -6.64 -12.66 -7.76
CA SER A 9 -6.24 -13.84 -7.01
C SER A 9 -5.07 -13.51 -6.10
N GLY A 10 -4.84 -14.34 -5.10
CA GLY A 10 -3.78 -14.15 -4.13
C GLY A 10 -4.19 -13.31 -2.94
N GLU A 11 -3.36 -13.31 -1.92
CA GLU A 11 -3.67 -12.70 -0.63
C GLU A 11 -3.03 -11.33 -0.40
N SER A 12 -2.02 -10.98 -1.19
CA SER A 12 -1.23 -9.75 -0.97
C SER A 12 -1.29 -8.84 -2.18
N HIS A 13 -1.84 -7.66 -2.00
CA HIS A 13 -1.92 -6.63 -3.04
C HIS A 13 -1.58 -5.29 -2.41
N HIS A 14 -0.45 -4.70 -2.82
CA HIS A 14 0.11 -3.52 -2.18
C HIS A 14 0.42 -2.40 -3.15
N LEU A 15 0.25 -1.17 -2.68
CA LEU A 15 0.91 -0.02 -3.28
C LEU A 15 2.29 0.12 -2.64
N ILE A 16 3.28 0.36 -3.48
CA ILE A 16 4.66 0.63 -3.07
C ILE A 16 4.89 2.13 -3.19
N PHE A 17 5.48 2.73 -2.18
CA PHE A 17 5.73 4.16 -2.19
C PHE A 17 7.03 4.52 -1.50
N ARG A 18 7.57 5.68 -1.85
CA ARG A 18 8.88 6.15 -1.42
C ARG A 18 9.97 5.10 -1.64
N ALA A 19 9.94 4.45 -2.81
CA ALA A 19 10.89 3.42 -3.17
C ALA A 19 12.20 4.05 -3.67
N ILE A 20 13.31 3.67 -3.06
CA ILE A 20 14.65 4.06 -3.48
C ILE A 20 15.49 2.86 -3.91
N GLY A 21 14.85 1.70 -4.05
CA GLY A 21 15.45 0.46 -4.49
C GLY A 21 14.45 -0.67 -4.35
N THR A 22 14.77 -1.84 -4.88
CA THR A 22 13.86 -2.99 -4.89
C THR A 22 13.53 -3.52 -3.50
N GLU A 23 14.42 -3.29 -2.53
CA GLU A 23 14.21 -3.73 -1.15
C GLU A 23 14.24 -2.58 -0.15
N ARG A 24 13.97 -1.35 -0.62
CA ARG A 24 13.99 -0.15 0.21
C ARG A 24 12.80 0.73 -0.14
N HIS A 25 11.66 0.46 0.51
CA HIS A 25 10.41 1.16 0.25
C HIS A 25 9.40 0.93 1.36
N TYR A 26 8.29 1.63 1.28
CA TYR A 26 7.09 1.29 2.05
C TYR A 26 6.10 0.56 1.15
N LEU A 27 5.26 -0.26 1.76
CA LEU A 27 4.16 -0.90 1.08
C LEU A 27 2.91 -0.91 1.96
N ALA A 28 1.76 -0.70 1.34
CA ALA A 28 0.49 -0.70 2.03
C ALA A 28 -0.58 -1.37 1.16
N GLY A 29 -1.40 -2.21 1.75
CA GLY A 29 -2.45 -2.88 1.03
C GLY A 29 -3.04 -4.08 1.75
N PHE A 30 -3.68 -4.93 0.98
CA PHE A 30 -4.27 -6.17 1.49
C PHE A 30 -3.19 -7.19 1.82
N ASP A 31 -3.38 -7.89 2.93
CA ASP A 31 -2.42 -8.85 3.43
C ASP A 31 -3.16 -10.01 4.10
N GLY A 32 -3.48 -11.03 3.33
CA GLY A 32 -4.20 -12.19 3.82
C GLY A 32 -5.68 -11.94 4.06
N ASN A 33 -6.31 -12.85 4.78
CA ASN A 33 -7.74 -12.84 5.00
C ASN A 33 -8.18 -11.76 5.98
N GLY A 34 -8.92 -10.78 5.47
CA GLY A 34 -9.53 -9.76 6.30
C GLY A 34 -8.56 -8.80 6.95
N GLN A 35 -7.38 -8.60 6.36
CA GLN A 35 -6.37 -7.68 6.91
C GLN A 35 -5.82 -6.74 5.86
N VAL A 36 -5.44 -5.56 6.34
CA VAL A 36 -4.60 -4.60 5.63
C VAL A 36 -3.38 -4.33 6.47
N SER A 37 -2.28 -3.98 5.80
CA SER A 37 -1.03 -3.69 6.49
C SER A 37 -0.29 -2.52 5.86
N LEU A 38 0.51 -1.87 6.69
CA LEU A 38 1.52 -0.90 6.28
C LEU A 38 2.86 -1.47 6.73
N LYS A 39 3.77 -1.63 5.78
CA LYS A 39 5.05 -2.27 6.01
C LYS A 39 6.19 -1.40 5.50
N GLN A 40 7.36 -1.61 6.07
CA GLN A 40 8.62 -1.04 5.63
C GLN A 40 9.51 -2.19 5.13
N ASN A 41 10.00 -2.07 3.91
CA ASN A 41 11.02 -2.98 3.40
C ASN A 41 12.36 -2.23 3.42
N ASP A 42 13.28 -2.72 4.23
CA ASP A 42 14.65 -2.21 4.33
C ASP A 42 15.57 -3.43 4.37
N PHE A 43 15.76 -4.06 3.20
CA PHE A 43 16.44 -5.36 3.04
C PHE A 43 15.80 -6.46 3.91
N GLY A 44 14.52 -6.33 4.17
CA GLY A 44 13.70 -7.23 4.97
C GLY A 44 12.42 -6.52 5.39
N ILE A 45 11.34 -7.27 5.51
CA ILE A 45 10.02 -6.71 5.79
C ILE A 45 9.85 -6.49 7.29
N LYS A 46 9.44 -5.27 7.65
CA LYS A 46 9.02 -4.91 8.99
C LYS A 46 7.58 -4.41 8.92
N VAL A 47 6.69 -5.05 9.68
CA VAL A 47 5.30 -4.59 9.77
C VAL A 47 5.24 -3.39 10.70
N LEU A 48 4.79 -2.26 10.18
CA LEU A 48 4.62 -1.04 10.97
C LEU A 48 3.26 -1.04 11.66
N LYS A 49 2.22 -1.44 10.94
CA LYS A 49 0.87 -1.49 11.50
C LYS A 49 -0.02 -2.40 10.68
N THR A 50 -0.99 -3.03 11.32
CA THR A 50 -2.03 -3.82 10.67
C THR A 50 -3.40 -3.36 11.15
N ALA A 51 -4.42 -3.64 10.35
CA ALA A 51 -5.82 -3.39 10.72
C ALA A 51 -6.70 -4.45 10.09
N ASP A 52 -7.85 -4.68 10.70
CA ASP A 52 -8.84 -5.58 10.13
C ASP A 52 -9.59 -4.86 9.02
N TYR A 53 -9.72 -5.53 7.89
CA TYR A 53 -10.49 -5.02 6.75
C TYR A 53 -10.90 -6.19 5.89
N GLU A 54 -12.18 -6.42 5.75
CA GLU A 54 -12.69 -7.50 4.91
C GLU A 54 -12.69 -7.06 3.45
N TRP A 55 -12.10 -7.88 2.59
CA TRP A 55 -12.01 -7.61 1.16
C TRP A 55 -12.22 -8.90 0.37
N ASP A 56 -12.64 -8.74 -0.88
CA ASP A 56 -12.97 -9.85 -1.76
C ASP A 56 -12.24 -9.74 -3.10
N HIS A 57 -11.95 -10.88 -3.69
CA HIS A 57 -11.47 -10.92 -5.07
C HIS A 57 -12.57 -10.46 -6.02
N GLY A 58 -12.17 -9.81 -7.11
CA GLY A 58 -13.08 -9.33 -8.14
C GLY A 58 -13.76 -8.01 -7.83
N LYS A 59 -13.61 -7.49 -6.63
CA LYS A 59 -14.15 -6.20 -6.23
C LYS A 59 -13.09 -5.11 -6.37
N THR A 60 -13.47 -3.94 -6.87
CA THR A 60 -12.54 -2.82 -7.07
C THR A 60 -12.52 -1.92 -5.85
N TYR A 61 -11.30 -1.58 -5.42
CA TYR A 61 -11.05 -0.72 -4.28
C TYR A 61 -10.19 0.46 -4.70
N THR A 62 -10.42 1.62 -4.10
CA THR A 62 -9.56 2.78 -4.29
C THR A 62 -8.60 2.87 -3.13
N PHE A 63 -7.33 2.61 -3.40
CA PHE A 63 -6.25 2.77 -2.43
C PHE A 63 -5.67 4.17 -2.52
N LYS A 64 -5.48 4.81 -1.39
CA LYS A 64 -4.89 6.14 -1.33
C LYS A 64 -3.81 6.19 -0.27
N ILE A 65 -2.62 6.62 -0.68
CA ILE A 65 -1.49 6.85 0.21
C ILE A 65 -1.27 8.34 0.31
N GLN A 66 -1.23 8.85 1.52
CA GLN A 66 -0.83 10.23 1.80
C GLN A 66 0.39 10.21 2.70
N CYS A 67 1.42 10.92 2.28
CA CYS A 67 2.64 11.08 3.04
C CYS A 67 2.84 12.57 3.32
N LYS A 68 2.85 12.92 4.59
CA LYS A 68 3.13 14.30 5.00
C LYS A 68 4.27 14.25 6.01
N GLY A 69 5.48 14.57 5.53
CA GLY A 69 6.69 14.36 6.33
C GLY A 69 6.82 12.88 6.68
N SER A 70 6.87 12.57 7.95
CA SER A 70 6.93 11.20 8.47
C SER A 70 5.57 10.57 8.73
N ASP A 71 4.49 11.32 8.54
CA ASP A 71 3.13 10.80 8.72
C ASP A 71 2.67 10.08 7.47
N LEU A 72 2.36 8.80 7.62
CA LEU A 72 1.92 7.92 6.55
C LEU A 72 0.47 7.53 6.80
N THR A 73 -0.39 7.78 5.81
CA THR A 73 -1.82 7.48 5.92
C THR A 73 -2.26 6.63 4.74
N PHE A 74 -2.89 5.50 5.02
CA PHE A 74 -3.46 4.61 4.02
C PHE A 74 -4.98 4.59 4.16
N SER A 75 -5.65 4.89 3.04
CA SER A 75 -7.11 4.92 2.97
C SER A 75 -7.61 3.95 1.90
N ILE A 76 -8.76 3.36 2.16
CA ILE A 76 -9.48 2.53 1.18
C ILE A 76 -10.88 3.10 1.03
N ASN A 77 -11.28 3.38 -0.21
CA ASN A 77 -12.58 3.95 -0.55
C ASN A 77 -12.90 5.20 0.29
N ASP A 78 -11.91 6.11 0.35
CA ASP A 78 -11.97 7.38 1.09
C ASP A 78 -12.06 7.25 2.62
N GLN A 79 -11.80 6.07 3.15
CA GLN A 79 -11.81 5.83 4.59
C GLN A 79 -10.41 5.49 5.08
N VAL A 80 -9.89 6.26 6.02
CA VAL A 80 -8.58 5.97 6.62
C VAL A 80 -8.64 4.66 7.38
N VAL A 81 -7.77 3.72 7.01
CA VAL A 81 -7.69 2.42 7.66
C VAL A 81 -6.41 2.24 8.48
N ILE A 82 -5.32 2.91 8.09
CA ILE A 82 -4.07 2.86 8.83
C ILE A 82 -3.43 4.24 8.84
N GLY A 83 -2.95 4.65 10.01
CA GLY A 83 -2.07 5.80 10.17
C GLY A 83 -0.84 5.39 10.94
N ALA A 84 0.33 5.80 10.50
CA ALA A 84 1.60 5.50 11.16
C ALA A 84 2.59 6.63 10.95
N ASN A 85 3.64 6.62 11.75
CA ASN A 85 4.74 7.58 11.65
C ASN A 85 6.03 6.82 11.47
N ASP A 86 6.78 7.11 10.41
CA ASP A 86 8.06 6.49 10.15
C ASP A 86 8.96 7.43 9.35
N THR A 87 10.21 7.52 9.72
CA THR A 87 11.16 8.45 9.14
C THR A 87 12.19 7.80 8.22
N ARG A 88 12.10 6.49 7.98
CA ARG A 88 13.11 5.75 7.23
C ARG A 88 13.29 6.26 5.81
N TYR A 89 12.18 6.52 5.10
CA TYR A 89 12.21 7.03 3.75
C TYR A 89 11.39 8.32 3.65
N SER A 90 11.98 9.38 3.12
CA SER A 90 11.31 10.68 2.98
C SER A 90 10.87 10.98 1.55
N HIS A 91 11.35 10.21 0.59
CA HIS A 91 11.04 10.39 -0.83
C HIS A 91 11.29 9.07 -1.56
N GLY A 92 10.88 9.00 -2.80
CA GLY A 92 11.12 7.86 -3.65
C GLY A 92 10.02 7.66 -4.69
N MET A 93 10.13 6.58 -5.44
CA MET A 93 9.21 6.24 -6.52
C MET A 93 7.97 5.52 -5.99
N TYR A 94 6.92 5.51 -6.81
CA TYR A 94 5.71 4.78 -6.54
C TYR A 94 5.63 3.55 -7.44
N GLY A 95 4.99 2.51 -6.96
CA GLY A 95 4.83 1.29 -7.71
C GLY A 95 3.69 0.44 -7.19
N PHE A 96 3.57 -0.75 -7.74
CA PHE A 96 2.53 -1.69 -7.39
C PHE A 96 3.13 -3.09 -7.28
N GLY A 97 2.66 -3.87 -6.34
CA GLY A 97 3.13 -5.23 -6.15
C GLY A 97 2.05 -6.18 -5.72
N CYS A 98 2.10 -7.38 -6.29
CA CYS A 98 1.39 -8.54 -5.78
C CYS A 98 2.44 -9.52 -5.28
N HIS A 99 2.18 -10.14 -4.14
CA HIS A 99 3.10 -11.09 -3.56
C HIS A 99 2.69 -12.52 -3.93
N GLU A 100 3.69 -13.37 -4.18
CA GLU A 100 3.51 -14.76 -4.57
C GLU A 100 2.75 -14.91 -5.89
N LYS A 101 1.79 -15.83 -5.97
CA LYS A 101 1.05 -16.12 -7.20
C LYS A 101 -0.21 -15.29 -7.36
N GLY A 102 -0.22 -14.09 -6.80
CA GLY A 102 -1.38 -13.22 -6.87
C GLY A 102 -1.48 -12.48 -8.19
N GLU A 103 -2.68 -12.12 -8.57
CA GLU A 103 -2.97 -11.27 -9.71
C GLU A 103 -3.90 -10.14 -9.27
N GLY A 104 -3.57 -8.93 -9.67
CA GLY A 104 -4.40 -7.76 -9.46
C GLY A 104 -4.44 -6.89 -10.70
N LYS A 105 -5.51 -6.13 -10.85
CA LYS A 105 -5.65 -5.16 -11.94
C LYS A 105 -5.63 -3.75 -11.39
N ILE A 106 -4.86 -2.88 -12.03
CA ILE A 106 -4.82 -1.46 -11.70
C ILE A 106 -5.53 -0.71 -12.82
N HIS A 107 -6.51 0.12 -12.47
CA HIS A 107 -7.32 0.85 -13.45
C HIS A 107 -6.93 2.31 -13.57
N ARG A 108 -6.75 3.01 -12.46
CA ARG A 108 -6.40 4.42 -12.44
C ARG A 108 -5.31 4.67 -11.43
N VAL A 109 -4.31 5.44 -11.83
CA VAL A 109 -3.26 5.86 -10.91
C VAL A 109 -3.17 7.37 -10.96
N LYS A 110 -3.28 8.02 -9.81
CA LYS A 110 -3.08 9.44 -9.66
C LYS A 110 -1.97 9.66 -8.65
N ILE A 111 -0.96 10.41 -9.06
CA ILE A 111 0.14 10.78 -8.17
C ILE A 111 0.10 12.30 -8.03
N LYS A 112 -0.07 12.74 -6.78
CA LYS A 112 -0.02 14.14 -6.44
C LYS A 112 0.97 14.33 -5.32
N GLU A 113 2.01 15.09 -5.57
CA GLU A 113 2.95 15.45 -4.53
C GLU A 113 2.39 16.58 -3.69
N ILE A 114 2.34 16.34 -2.39
CA ILE A 114 1.98 17.34 -1.40
C ILE A 114 3.21 17.53 -0.52
N ASN A 115 3.83 18.66 -0.69
CA ASN A 115 4.98 19.01 0.16
C ASN A 115 4.51 19.71 1.42
#